data_ffdbca7ddc01ca39fa613011559878c6
#
_entry.id   ffdbca7ddc01ca39fa613011559878c6
#
_cell.length_a   1.000
_cell.length_b   1.000
_cell.length_c   1.000
_cell.angle_alpha   90.00
_cell.angle_beta   90.00
_cell.angle_gamma   90.00
#
_symmetry.space_group_name_H-M   'P 1'
#
loop_
_entity.id
_entity.type
_entity.pdbx_description
1 polymer ?
#
loop_
_entity_poly.entity_id
_entity_poly.type
_entity_poly.pdbx_seq_one_letter_code
_entity_poly.pdbx_strand_id
1 'polypeptide(L)'
;MGSPLSPVVANLFMEDFESRALSTSLFQPKLWKRFMDDTCVVWPHGKEKLDLFFHHLNDQSDAIKFTMEFEVDCSLPFLDVLISRNDEGSFTHQVFRKKTHAKQYLHVSSHHFPTQKSGVLSTLATRAFRIADEHHLEDEKSHLLKVFLNNGYSKVQCLRAFQKAEKGPRVKKEHCDRLSGVHLPFIQGTIDKIARILRRHKVPSTFKPLRTIQSSLRSVKDPIFPNYGKGVNLIPCSCETPYIDETGRSISQRNHEHAADLKHNRSRSSALAEHAERTKHHIFIEDAKVIARIDHFHHRKLREALEIENRPVNLNRDDGWSVSRCWIPALHS
;
A
#
# COMPACT_ATOMS: atom_id res chain seq x y z
N MET A 1 7.43 0.68 10.93
CA MET A 1 7.62 -0.76 10.60
C MET A 1 8.27 -0.83 9.22
N GLY A 2 9.39 -1.49 9.06
CA GLY A 2 10.11 -1.54 7.78
C GLY A 2 11.29 -2.51 7.77
N SER A 3 11.81 -2.90 8.94
CA SER A 3 12.89 -3.88 9.00
C SER A 3 12.33 -5.31 8.98
N PRO A 4 12.89 -6.22 8.15
CA PRO A 4 12.52 -7.65 8.18
C PRO A 4 12.79 -8.32 9.53
N LEU A 5 13.68 -7.75 10.34
CA LEU A 5 14.05 -8.25 11.66
C LEU A 5 12.98 -7.95 12.71
N SER A 6 12.24 -6.85 12.59
CA SER A 6 11.28 -6.41 13.61
C SER A 6 10.24 -7.48 14.01
N PRO A 7 9.61 -8.21 13.09
CA PRO A 7 8.64 -9.25 13.46
C PRO A 7 9.29 -10.41 14.22
N VAL A 8 10.53 -10.77 13.86
CA VAL A 8 11.28 -11.86 14.52
C VAL A 8 11.62 -11.48 15.95
N VAL A 9 12.16 -10.28 16.15
CA VAL A 9 12.51 -9.77 17.50
C VAL A 9 11.27 -9.64 18.38
N ALA A 10 10.17 -9.11 17.82
CA ALA A 10 8.90 -9.00 18.54
C ALA A 10 8.36 -10.37 18.94
N ASN A 11 8.47 -11.39 18.09
CA ASN A 11 8.02 -12.73 18.40
C ASN A 11 8.87 -13.37 19.51
N LEU A 12 10.21 -13.27 19.44
CA LEU A 12 11.11 -13.76 20.47
C LEU A 12 10.87 -13.10 21.84
N PHE A 13 10.64 -11.77 21.84
CA PHE A 13 10.30 -11.04 23.06
C PHE A 13 8.98 -11.55 23.67
N MET A 14 7.96 -11.76 22.84
CA MET A 14 6.67 -12.27 23.32
C MET A 14 6.74 -13.72 23.78
N GLU A 15 7.58 -14.57 23.17
CA GLU A 15 7.80 -15.95 23.62
C GLU A 15 8.44 -15.98 25.01
N ASP A 16 9.45 -15.14 25.27
CA ASP A 16 10.05 -15.00 26.58
C ASP A 16 9.07 -14.44 27.63
N PHE A 17 8.31 -13.39 27.26
CA PHE A 17 7.27 -12.84 28.12
C PHE A 17 6.22 -13.89 28.52
N GLU A 18 5.68 -14.63 27.55
CA GLU A 18 4.70 -15.67 27.78
C GLU A 18 5.23 -16.81 28.66
N SER A 19 6.47 -17.24 28.41
CA SER A 19 7.12 -18.28 29.20
C SER A 19 7.24 -17.86 30.67
N ARG A 20 7.66 -16.63 30.93
CA ARG A 20 7.75 -16.09 32.30
C ARG A 20 6.37 -15.92 32.94
N ALA A 21 5.45 -15.28 32.25
CA ALA A 21 4.12 -14.98 32.78
C ALA A 21 3.32 -16.27 33.10
N LEU A 22 3.39 -17.26 32.22
CA LEU A 22 2.72 -18.53 32.46
C LEU A 22 3.37 -19.34 33.56
N SER A 23 4.73 -19.41 33.63
CA SER A 23 5.43 -20.19 34.66
C SER A 23 5.26 -19.63 36.08
N THR A 24 5.10 -18.31 36.22
CA THR A 24 4.91 -17.64 37.52
C THR A 24 3.46 -17.52 37.94
N SER A 25 2.50 -17.88 37.10
CA SER A 25 1.09 -17.80 37.42
C SER A 25 0.64 -18.94 38.33
N LEU A 26 -0.24 -18.61 39.31
CA LEU A 26 -0.86 -19.58 40.21
C LEU A 26 -1.83 -20.54 39.51
N PHE A 27 -2.43 -20.09 38.41
CA PHE A 27 -3.41 -20.84 37.66
C PHE A 27 -2.99 -20.87 36.19
N GLN A 28 -3.03 -22.05 35.58
CA GLN A 28 -2.62 -22.26 34.20
C GLN A 28 -3.83 -22.35 33.25
N PRO A 29 -3.81 -21.66 32.10
CA PRO A 29 -4.82 -21.85 31.07
C PRO A 29 -4.70 -23.27 30.48
N LYS A 30 -5.83 -23.89 30.12
CA LYS A 30 -5.85 -25.18 29.41
C LYS A 30 -5.28 -25.05 27.98
N LEU A 31 -5.46 -23.89 27.37
CA LEU A 31 -4.90 -23.54 26.06
C LEU A 31 -4.49 -22.07 26.06
N TRP A 32 -3.30 -21.80 25.54
CA TRP A 32 -2.78 -20.47 25.24
C TRP A 32 -2.22 -20.49 23.82
N LYS A 33 -2.82 -19.74 22.92
CA LYS A 33 -2.36 -19.63 21.52
C LYS A 33 -2.36 -18.17 21.09
N ARG A 34 -1.17 -17.66 20.83
CA ARG A 34 -0.95 -16.30 20.33
C ARG A 34 -0.76 -16.29 18.81
N PHE A 35 -1.36 -15.30 18.17
CA PHE A 35 -1.09 -14.92 16.80
C PHE A 35 -0.82 -13.41 16.76
N MET A 36 0.45 -13.04 16.69
CA MET A 36 0.93 -11.65 16.81
C MET A 36 0.50 -11.01 18.13
N ASP A 37 -0.48 -10.10 18.07
CA ASP A 37 -1.05 -9.33 19.18
C ASP A 37 -2.34 -9.95 19.75
N ASP A 38 -2.99 -10.85 19.03
CA ASP A 38 -4.19 -11.54 19.50
C ASP A 38 -3.85 -12.88 20.17
N THR A 39 -4.46 -13.15 21.33
CA THR A 39 -4.26 -14.40 22.08
C THR A 39 -5.59 -15.08 22.40
N CYS A 40 -5.74 -16.33 22.00
CA CYS A 40 -6.89 -17.17 22.34
C CYS A 40 -6.57 -18.02 23.57
N VAL A 41 -7.45 -17.99 24.57
CA VAL A 41 -7.25 -18.67 25.85
C VAL A 41 -8.46 -19.54 26.18
N VAL A 42 -8.23 -20.79 26.56
CA VAL A 42 -9.25 -21.65 27.18
C VAL A 42 -8.99 -21.71 28.67
N TRP A 43 -9.92 -21.21 29.45
CA TRP A 43 -9.77 -21.03 30.89
C TRP A 43 -10.72 -21.95 31.68
N PRO A 44 -10.19 -22.91 32.50
CA PRO A 44 -11.02 -23.89 33.23
C PRO A 44 -11.34 -23.50 34.66
N HIS A 45 -10.83 -22.36 35.19
CA HIS A 45 -10.81 -22.12 36.63
C HIS A 45 -11.88 -21.13 37.14
N GLY A 46 -12.81 -20.72 36.29
CA GLY A 46 -13.85 -19.74 36.63
C GLY A 46 -13.40 -18.29 36.54
N LYS A 47 -14.37 -17.37 36.60
CA LYS A 47 -14.16 -15.95 36.29
C LYS A 47 -13.26 -15.23 37.32
N GLU A 48 -13.46 -15.47 38.61
CA GLU A 48 -12.68 -14.82 39.67
C GLU A 48 -11.16 -15.08 39.54
N LYS A 49 -10.80 -16.33 39.24
CA LYS A 49 -9.39 -16.69 39.03
C LYS A 49 -8.85 -16.17 37.72
N LEU A 50 -9.71 -15.94 36.72
CA LEU A 50 -9.33 -15.32 35.46
C LEU A 50 -8.96 -13.85 35.66
N ASP A 51 -9.69 -13.12 36.49
CA ASP A 51 -9.36 -11.73 36.82
C ASP A 51 -8.01 -11.63 37.52
N LEU A 52 -7.71 -12.55 38.45
CA LEU A 52 -6.38 -12.63 39.07
C LEU A 52 -5.28 -12.92 38.04
N PHE A 53 -5.50 -13.83 37.14
CA PHE A 53 -4.57 -14.16 36.06
C PHE A 53 -4.38 -12.97 35.10
N PHE A 54 -5.45 -12.25 34.77
CA PHE A 54 -5.40 -11.07 33.92
C PHE A 54 -4.56 -9.93 34.55
N HIS A 55 -4.75 -9.69 35.85
CA HIS A 55 -3.91 -8.74 36.59
C HIS A 55 -2.45 -9.20 36.59
N HIS A 56 -2.18 -10.47 36.88
CA HIS A 56 -0.83 -11.03 36.85
C HIS A 56 -0.14 -10.82 35.48
N LEU A 57 -0.84 -11.03 34.37
CA LEU A 57 -0.32 -10.79 33.02
C LEU A 57 0.06 -9.31 32.80
N ASN A 58 -0.80 -8.39 33.24
CA ASN A 58 -0.59 -6.97 33.06
C ASN A 58 0.48 -6.37 34.00
N ASP A 59 0.82 -7.08 35.07
CA ASP A 59 1.86 -6.68 36.02
C ASP A 59 3.26 -7.15 35.59
N GLN A 60 3.36 -8.03 34.57
CA GLN A 60 4.67 -8.53 34.09
C GLN A 60 5.50 -7.46 33.37
N SER A 61 4.85 -6.44 32.78
CA SER A 61 5.55 -5.40 32.02
C SER A 61 4.72 -4.13 31.93
N ASP A 62 5.36 -2.97 32.10
CA ASP A 62 4.70 -1.67 31.88
C ASP A 62 4.46 -1.37 30.42
N ALA A 63 5.25 -1.96 29.51
CA ALA A 63 5.21 -1.72 28.09
C ALA A 63 4.15 -2.57 27.37
N ILE A 64 3.67 -3.65 27.98
CA ILE A 64 2.67 -4.56 27.38
C ILE A 64 1.44 -4.59 28.28
N LYS A 65 0.30 -4.25 27.71
CA LYS A 65 -1.00 -4.34 28.39
C LYS A 65 -1.96 -5.16 27.55
N PHE A 66 -2.58 -6.14 28.19
CA PHE A 66 -3.62 -6.98 27.61
C PHE A 66 -4.98 -6.35 27.85
N THR A 67 -5.86 -6.50 26.89
CA THR A 67 -7.31 -6.35 26.99
C THR A 67 -7.96 -7.71 26.91
N MET A 68 -9.15 -7.88 27.47
CA MET A 68 -9.81 -9.18 27.51
C MET A 68 -11.21 -9.09 26.93
N GLU A 69 -11.51 -10.02 26.05
CA GLU A 69 -12.85 -10.25 25.50
C GLU A 69 -13.34 -11.65 25.89
N PHE A 70 -14.61 -11.77 26.15
CA PHE A 70 -15.25 -13.02 26.53
C PHE A 70 -16.10 -13.59 25.39
N GLU A 71 -16.34 -14.91 25.44
CA GLU A 71 -17.37 -15.52 24.62
C GLU A 71 -18.75 -14.89 24.94
N VAL A 72 -19.53 -14.61 23.90
CA VAL A 72 -20.91 -14.15 23.99
C VAL A 72 -21.79 -15.19 23.29
N ASP A 73 -22.85 -15.63 23.94
CA ASP A 73 -23.75 -16.67 23.42
C ASP A 73 -22.98 -17.93 22.95
N CYS A 74 -22.06 -18.41 23.79
CA CYS A 74 -21.20 -19.55 23.51
C CYS A 74 -20.35 -19.40 22.24
N SER A 75 -20.10 -18.18 21.78
CA SER A 75 -19.35 -17.89 20.55
C SER A 75 -18.27 -16.84 20.81
N LEU A 76 -17.08 -17.06 20.24
CA LEU A 76 -15.93 -16.16 20.34
C LEU A 76 -15.32 -15.94 18.95
N PRO A 77 -15.22 -14.70 18.46
CA PRO A 77 -14.46 -14.39 17.27
C PRO A 77 -12.96 -14.37 17.59
N PHE A 78 -12.18 -15.14 16.84
CA PHE A 78 -10.73 -15.11 16.90
C PHE A 78 -10.17 -15.02 15.48
N LEU A 79 -9.48 -13.95 15.16
CA LEU A 79 -8.98 -13.62 13.82
C LEU A 79 -10.12 -13.63 12.79
N ASP A 80 -10.05 -14.58 11.85
CA ASP A 80 -11.01 -14.76 10.76
C ASP A 80 -12.08 -15.83 11.05
N VAL A 81 -12.06 -16.39 12.26
CA VAL A 81 -12.88 -17.54 12.65
C VAL A 81 -13.84 -17.14 13.76
N LEU A 82 -15.11 -17.48 13.63
CA LEU A 82 -16.04 -17.52 14.75
C LEU A 82 -16.08 -18.95 15.28
N ILE A 83 -15.65 -19.12 16.51
CA ILE A 83 -15.67 -20.41 17.21
C ILE A 83 -16.92 -20.43 18.07
N SER A 84 -17.76 -21.43 17.92
CA SER A 84 -18.97 -21.61 18.72
C SER A 84 -18.91 -22.94 19.48
N ARG A 85 -19.35 -22.94 20.72
CA ARG A 85 -19.39 -24.13 21.59
C ARG A 85 -20.83 -24.67 21.65
N ASN A 86 -21.00 -25.95 21.31
CA ASN A 86 -22.27 -26.62 21.39
C ASN A 86 -22.55 -27.13 22.81
N ASP A 87 -23.80 -27.45 23.12
CA ASP A 87 -24.22 -27.97 24.42
C ASP A 87 -23.53 -29.28 24.79
N GLU A 88 -23.12 -30.08 23.81
CA GLU A 88 -22.37 -31.32 23.98
C GLU A 88 -20.87 -31.10 24.28
N GLY A 89 -20.41 -29.81 24.34
CA GLY A 89 -19.03 -29.46 24.57
C GLY A 89 -18.11 -29.55 23.34
N SER A 90 -18.67 -29.85 22.16
CA SER A 90 -17.95 -29.80 20.89
C SER A 90 -17.89 -28.37 20.35
N PHE A 91 -16.90 -28.10 19.50
CA PHE A 91 -16.70 -26.78 18.86
C PHE A 91 -17.07 -26.84 17.38
N THR A 92 -17.79 -25.81 16.93
CA THR A 92 -18.03 -25.55 15.52
C THR A 92 -17.32 -24.28 15.11
N HIS A 93 -17.03 -24.11 13.84
CA HIS A 93 -16.30 -22.94 13.36
C HIS A 93 -16.79 -22.48 11.99
N GLN A 94 -16.90 -21.17 11.85
CA GLN A 94 -17.32 -20.51 10.62
C GLN A 94 -16.49 -19.27 10.34
N VAL A 95 -16.60 -18.72 9.12
CA VAL A 95 -15.87 -17.51 8.74
C VAL A 95 -16.44 -16.30 9.47
N PHE A 96 -15.61 -15.66 10.30
CA PHE A 96 -15.98 -14.42 10.96
C PHE A 96 -15.79 -13.20 10.05
N ARG A 97 -16.74 -12.30 10.11
CA ARG A 97 -16.68 -10.99 9.45
C ARG A 97 -17.15 -9.91 10.40
N LYS A 98 -16.31 -8.89 10.58
CA LYS A 98 -16.71 -7.72 11.39
C LYS A 98 -17.98 -7.08 10.81
N LYS A 99 -18.83 -6.51 11.66
CA LYS A 99 -20.07 -5.81 11.23
C LYS A 99 -19.83 -4.68 10.24
N THR A 100 -18.64 -4.07 10.28
CA THR A 100 -18.19 -3.00 9.37
C THR A 100 -17.73 -3.51 8.00
N HIS A 101 -17.73 -4.84 7.76
CA HIS A 101 -17.27 -5.41 6.50
C HIS A 101 -18.19 -5.05 5.33
N ALA A 102 -17.68 -4.27 4.36
CA ALA A 102 -18.47 -3.71 3.27
C ALA A 102 -18.87 -4.73 2.19
N LYS A 103 -18.36 -5.96 2.21
CA LYS A 103 -18.58 -7.01 1.18
C LYS A 103 -18.18 -6.58 -0.24
N GLN A 104 -17.37 -5.54 -0.35
CA GLN A 104 -16.84 -5.04 -1.61
C GLN A 104 -15.44 -5.59 -1.85
N TYR A 105 -15.26 -6.21 -3.00
CA TYR A 105 -14.00 -6.76 -3.48
C TYR A 105 -13.65 -6.17 -4.83
N LEU A 106 -12.55 -6.63 -5.42
CA LEU A 106 -12.15 -6.21 -6.75
C LEU A 106 -13.25 -6.51 -7.77
N HIS A 107 -13.87 -5.46 -8.33
CA HIS A 107 -14.98 -5.59 -9.27
C HIS A 107 -14.50 -6.17 -10.61
N VAL A 108 -15.33 -6.96 -11.27
CA VAL A 108 -14.98 -7.62 -12.54
C VAL A 108 -14.62 -6.62 -13.64
N SER A 109 -15.24 -5.43 -13.68
CA SER A 109 -14.93 -4.38 -14.66
C SER A 109 -13.68 -3.56 -14.36
N SER A 110 -13.05 -3.77 -13.17
CA SER A 110 -11.83 -3.04 -12.81
C SER A 110 -10.70 -3.30 -13.79
N HIS A 111 -9.83 -2.31 -13.98
CA HIS A 111 -8.67 -2.43 -14.87
C HIS A 111 -7.53 -3.20 -14.21
N HIS A 112 -7.74 -4.51 -14.00
CA HIS A 112 -6.75 -5.43 -13.44
C HIS A 112 -6.63 -6.66 -14.33
N PHE A 113 -5.46 -7.27 -14.30
CA PHE A 113 -5.21 -8.49 -15.07
C PHE A 113 -6.15 -9.64 -14.63
N PRO A 114 -6.68 -10.45 -15.56
CA PRO A 114 -7.68 -11.48 -15.25
C PRO A 114 -7.29 -12.46 -14.13
N THR A 115 -6.00 -12.80 -13.99
CA THR A 115 -5.56 -13.68 -12.90
C THR A 115 -5.66 -13.04 -11.51
N GLN A 116 -5.52 -11.73 -11.41
CA GLN A 116 -5.72 -11.02 -10.15
C GLN A 116 -7.20 -11.06 -9.74
N LYS A 117 -8.11 -10.83 -10.69
CA LYS A 117 -9.56 -10.95 -10.47
C LYS A 117 -9.97 -12.36 -10.06
N SER A 118 -9.51 -13.38 -10.80
CA SER A 118 -9.78 -14.78 -10.44
C SER A 118 -9.08 -15.20 -9.14
N GLY A 119 -7.98 -14.55 -8.80
CA GLY A 119 -7.26 -14.72 -7.54
C GLY A 119 -8.13 -14.38 -6.34
N VAL A 120 -8.89 -13.28 -6.39
CA VAL A 120 -9.82 -12.88 -5.32
C VAL A 120 -10.86 -13.97 -5.08
N LEU A 121 -11.52 -14.47 -6.15
CA LEU A 121 -12.51 -15.55 -6.02
C LEU A 121 -11.88 -16.82 -5.40
N SER A 122 -10.70 -17.21 -5.92
CA SER A 122 -10.01 -18.43 -5.45
C SER A 122 -9.57 -18.31 -3.99
N THR A 123 -9.08 -17.14 -3.56
CA THR A 123 -8.62 -16.92 -2.19
C THR A 123 -9.78 -16.98 -1.20
N LEU A 124 -10.88 -16.30 -1.51
CA LEU A 124 -12.06 -16.30 -0.64
C LEU A 124 -12.74 -17.67 -0.60
N ALA A 125 -12.83 -18.36 -1.75
CA ALA A 125 -13.32 -19.74 -1.77
C ALA A 125 -12.43 -20.68 -0.94
N THR A 126 -11.10 -20.62 -1.12
CA THR A 126 -10.17 -21.43 -0.32
C THR A 126 -10.27 -21.14 1.17
N ARG A 127 -10.47 -19.85 1.53
CA ARG A 127 -10.70 -19.47 2.93
C ARG A 127 -11.99 -20.10 3.49
N ALA A 128 -13.08 -20.08 2.73
CA ALA A 128 -14.34 -20.73 3.13
C ALA A 128 -14.14 -22.22 3.43
N PHE A 129 -13.53 -22.97 2.51
CA PHE A 129 -13.28 -24.41 2.68
C PHE A 129 -12.28 -24.76 3.78
N ARG A 130 -11.42 -23.80 4.20
CA ARG A 130 -10.45 -24.01 5.29
C ARG A 130 -11.02 -23.70 6.66
N ILE A 131 -11.93 -22.71 6.73
CA ILE A 131 -12.42 -22.17 7.99
C ILE A 131 -13.79 -22.74 8.34
N ALA A 132 -14.73 -22.83 7.39
CA ALA A 132 -16.06 -23.32 7.68
C ALA A 132 -16.05 -24.85 7.85
N ASP A 133 -16.69 -25.32 8.92
CA ASP A 133 -17.01 -26.75 9.09
C ASP A 133 -18.09 -27.21 8.11
N GLU A 134 -18.42 -28.51 8.14
CA GLU A 134 -19.39 -29.09 7.22
C GLU A 134 -20.79 -28.45 7.34
N HIS A 135 -21.18 -28.08 8.55
CA HIS A 135 -22.50 -27.50 8.82
C HIS A 135 -22.64 -26.06 8.28
N HIS A 136 -21.56 -25.28 8.28
CA HIS A 136 -21.56 -23.87 7.90
C HIS A 136 -21.05 -23.64 6.47
N LEU A 137 -20.47 -24.64 5.82
CA LEU A 137 -19.82 -24.48 4.52
C LEU A 137 -20.80 -24.09 3.41
N GLU A 138 -21.99 -24.67 3.38
CA GLU A 138 -22.98 -24.36 2.34
C GLU A 138 -23.56 -22.95 2.49
N ASP A 139 -23.75 -22.48 3.72
CA ASP A 139 -24.16 -21.13 4.01
C ASP A 139 -23.08 -20.12 3.57
N GLU A 140 -21.82 -20.44 3.84
CA GLU A 140 -20.69 -19.61 3.42
C GLU A 140 -20.55 -19.58 1.89
N LYS A 141 -20.71 -20.69 1.18
CA LYS A 141 -20.72 -20.72 -0.30
C LYS A 141 -21.87 -19.88 -0.85
N SER A 142 -23.06 -19.98 -0.27
CA SER A 142 -24.23 -19.20 -0.66
C SER A 142 -24.00 -17.71 -0.45
N HIS A 143 -23.39 -17.34 0.68
CA HIS A 143 -22.99 -15.97 0.98
C HIS A 143 -21.97 -15.44 -0.04
N LEU A 144 -20.88 -16.18 -0.28
CA LEU A 144 -19.85 -15.78 -1.25
C LEU A 144 -20.39 -15.67 -2.67
N LEU A 145 -21.30 -16.57 -3.07
CA LEU A 145 -21.93 -16.50 -4.40
C LEU A 145 -22.68 -15.18 -4.56
N LYS A 146 -23.51 -14.78 -3.59
CA LYS A 146 -24.22 -13.49 -3.60
C LYS A 146 -23.23 -12.31 -3.69
N VAL A 147 -22.19 -12.34 -2.88
CA VAL A 147 -21.15 -11.28 -2.85
C VAL A 147 -20.42 -11.21 -4.18
N PHE A 148 -20.02 -12.31 -4.78
CA PHE A 148 -19.31 -12.32 -6.07
C PHE A 148 -20.21 -11.83 -7.22
N LEU A 149 -21.49 -12.23 -7.25
CA LEU A 149 -22.44 -11.72 -8.23
C LEU A 149 -22.64 -10.21 -8.12
N ASN A 150 -22.71 -9.67 -6.90
CA ASN A 150 -22.80 -8.22 -6.65
C ASN A 150 -21.52 -7.47 -7.08
N ASN A 151 -20.36 -8.14 -7.09
CA ASN A 151 -19.09 -7.60 -7.61
C ASN A 151 -18.92 -7.85 -9.12
N GLY A 152 -20.00 -8.26 -9.83
CA GLY A 152 -20.08 -8.40 -11.27
C GLY A 152 -19.52 -9.70 -11.85
N TYR A 153 -19.10 -10.68 -11.03
CA TYR A 153 -18.61 -11.97 -11.52
C TYR A 153 -19.76 -12.87 -11.98
N SER A 154 -19.53 -13.68 -12.99
CA SER A 154 -20.52 -14.64 -13.48
C SER A 154 -20.63 -15.87 -12.55
N LYS A 155 -21.80 -16.48 -12.48
CA LYS A 155 -22.04 -17.72 -11.71
C LYS A 155 -21.04 -18.82 -12.07
N VAL A 156 -20.68 -18.93 -13.36
CA VAL A 156 -19.70 -19.92 -13.85
C VAL A 156 -18.30 -19.68 -13.27
N GLN A 157 -17.88 -18.42 -13.15
CA GLN A 157 -16.58 -18.09 -12.53
C GLN A 157 -16.57 -18.43 -11.05
N CYS A 158 -17.66 -18.16 -10.34
CA CYS A 158 -17.82 -18.48 -8.92
C CYS A 158 -17.77 -19.98 -8.66
N LEU A 159 -18.55 -20.76 -9.43
CA LEU A 159 -18.58 -22.23 -9.29
C LEU A 159 -17.20 -22.87 -9.59
N ARG A 160 -16.50 -22.37 -10.60
CA ARG A 160 -15.12 -22.81 -10.89
C ARG A 160 -14.16 -22.53 -9.74
N ALA A 161 -14.32 -21.40 -9.04
CA ALA A 161 -13.51 -21.07 -7.87
C ALA A 161 -13.79 -22.03 -6.70
N PHE A 162 -15.06 -22.37 -6.43
CA PHE A 162 -15.44 -23.35 -5.43
C PHE A 162 -14.91 -24.75 -5.74
N GLN A 163 -15.09 -25.24 -6.96
CA GLN A 163 -14.55 -26.53 -7.39
C GLN A 163 -13.03 -26.62 -7.27
N LYS A 164 -12.33 -25.50 -7.52
CA LYS A 164 -10.88 -25.45 -7.35
C LYS A 164 -10.48 -25.46 -5.89
N ALA A 165 -11.23 -24.78 -5.02
CA ALA A 165 -10.97 -24.75 -3.58
C ALA A 165 -11.20 -26.11 -2.93
N GLU A 166 -12.27 -26.80 -3.30
CA GLU A 166 -12.61 -28.14 -2.85
C GLU A 166 -11.53 -29.20 -3.18
N LYS A 167 -10.93 -29.11 -4.37
CA LYS A 167 -9.82 -30.01 -4.78
C LYS A 167 -8.51 -29.76 -4.02
N GLY A 168 -8.45 -28.69 -3.21
CA GLY A 168 -7.27 -28.34 -2.46
C GLY A 168 -6.09 -27.78 -3.32
N PRO A 169 -4.97 -27.45 -2.68
CA PRO A 169 -3.81 -26.92 -3.36
C PRO A 169 -3.17 -28.00 -4.25
N ARG A 170 -2.93 -27.65 -5.52
CA ARG A 170 -2.12 -28.51 -6.40
C ARG A 170 -0.72 -28.63 -5.83
N VAL A 171 -0.20 -29.85 -5.75
CA VAL A 171 1.21 -30.10 -5.44
C VAL A 171 2.06 -29.27 -6.41
N LYS A 172 2.88 -28.38 -5.88
CA LYS A 172 3.81 -27.61 -6.70
C LYS A 172 4.78 -28.59 -7.33
N LYS A 173 4.79 -28.69 -8.65
CA LYS A 173 5.89 -29.36 -9.35
C LYS A 173 7.18 -28.63 -8.97
N GLU A 174 8.21 -29.40 -8.65
CA GLU A 174 9.55 -28.87 -8.34
C GLU A 174 9.99 -27.81 -9.33
N HIS A 175 10.67 -26.82 -8.83
CA HIS A 175 11.12 -25.66 -9.58
C HIS A 175 12.11 -26.09 -10.67
N CYS A 176 11.63 -26.14 -11.91
CA CYS A 176 12.51 -25.99 -13.05
C CYS A 176 13.08 -24.56 -13.05
N ASP A 177 14.35 -24.39 -13.39
CA ASP A 177 15.06 -23.11 -13.44
C ASP A 177 14.18 -22.00 -14.01
N ARG A 178 13.83 -21.02 -13.19
CA ARG A 178 12.99 -19.90 -13.61
C ARG A 178 13.87 -18.95 -14.41
N LEU A 179 13.72 -18.95 -15.72
CA LEU A 179 14.13 -17.82 -16.53
C LEU A 179 13.60 -16.52 -15.91
N SER A 180 14.44 -15.50 -15.86
CA SER A 180 14.04 -14.18 -15.37
C SER A 180 12.78 -13.70 -16.11
N GLY A 181 11.72 -13.43 -15.37
CA GLY A 181 10.43 -13.03 -15.95
C GLY A 181 10.45 -11.58 -16.43
N VAL A 182 9.68 -11.29 -17.47
CA VAL A 182 9.51 -9.94 -17.99
C VAL A 182 8.34 -9.25 -17.27
N HIS A 183 8.56 -8.00 -16.83
CA HIS A 183 7.51 -7.14 -16.31
C HIS A 183 6.91 -6.30 -17.44
N LEU A 184 5.61 -6.43 -17.65
CA LEU A 184 4.88 -5.71 -18.68
C LEU A 184 3.83 -4.79 -18.06
N PRO A 185 3.56 -3.59 -18.62
CA PRO A 185 2.42 -2.80 -18.23
C PRO A 185 1.13 -3.53 -18.64
N PHE A 186 0.09 -3.50 -17.78
CA PHE A 186 -1.19 -4.09 -18.15
C PHE A 186 -1.99 -3.12 -19.02
N ILE A 187 -2.22 -3.50 -20.29
CA ILE A 187 -3.10 -2.81 -21.25
C ILE A 187 -4.08 -3.86 -21.75
N GLN A 188 -5.36 -3.70 -21.41
CA GLN A 188 -6.41 -4.65 -21.74
C GLN A 188 -6.53 -4.84 -23.27
N GLY A 189 -6.65 -6.09 -23.70
CA GLY A 189 -6.80 -6.45 -25.12
C GLY A 189 -5.49 -6.56 -25.92
N THR A 190 -4.41 -5.89 -25.50
CA THR A 190 -3.10 -5.91 -26.18
C THR A 190 -2.11 -6.84 -25.49
N ILE A 191 -1.91 -6.64 -24.20
CA ILE A 191 -0.90 -7.38 -23.45
C ILE A 191 -1.22 -8.87 -23.31
N ASP A 192 -2.52 -9.23 -23.32
CA ASP A 192 -2.93 -10.64 -23.30
C ASP A 192 -2.36 -11.44 -24.49
N LYS A 193 -2.26 -10.81 -25.64
CA LYS A 193 -1.68 -11.42 -26.85
C LYS A 193 -0.17 -11.61 -26.68
N ILE A 194 0.53 -10.58 -26.22
CA ILE A 194 1.98 -10.61 -25.97
C ILE A 194 2.31 -11.65 -24.89
N ALA A 195 1.59 -11.67 -23.78
CA ALA A 195 1.78 -12.67 -22.73
C ALA A 195 1.59 -14.11 -23.21
N ARG A 196 0.65 -14.32 -24.15
CA ARG A 196 0.42 -15.63 -24.74
C ARG A 196 1.61 -16.07 -25.61
N ILE A 197 2.20 -15.15 -26.38
CA ILE A 197 3.39 -15.41 -27.17
C ILE A 197 4.57 -15.72 -26.26
N LEU A 198 4.86 -14.88 -25.25
CA LEU A 198 5.94 -15.10 -24.29
C LEU A 198 5.82 -16.46 -23.58
N ARG A 199 4.61 -16.86 -23.22
CA ARG A 199 4.35 -18.16 -22.60
C ARG A 199 4.68 -19.33 -23.52
N ARG A 200 4.43 -19.22 -24.84
CA ARG A 200 4.83 -20.23 -25.84
C ARG A 200 6.34 -20.40 -25.86
N HIS A 201 7.08 -19.33 -25.64
CA HIS A 201 8.55 -19.35 -25.56
C HIS A 201 9.07 -19.57 -24.14
N LYS A 202 8.23 -20.04 -23.19
CA LYS A 202 8.58 -20.33 -21.79
C LYS A 202 9.09 -19.12 -21.01
N VAL A 203 8.88 -17.90 -21.49
CA VAL A 203 9.22 -16.65 -20.79
C VAL A 203 8.08 -16.28 -19.83
N PRO A 204 8.31 -16.35 -18.51
CA PRO A 204 7.31 -15.94 -17.54
C PRO A 204 7.08 -14.42 -17.62
N SER A 205 5.83 -14.00 -17.60
CA SER A 205 5.47 -12.59 -17.63
C SER A 205 4.65 -12.22 -16.39
N THR A 206 4.94 -11.06 -15.80
CA THR A 206 4.18 -10.45 -14.71
C THR A 206 3.68 -9.10 -15.16
N PHE A 207 2.53 -8.69 -14.60
CA PHE A 207 1.87 -7.46 -15.03
C PHE A 207 1.87 -6.47 -13.88
N LYS A 208 2.29 -5.23 -14.19
CA LYS A 208 2.23 -4.10 -13.26
C LYS A 208 1.37 -2.99 -13.88
N PRO A 209 0.54 -2.29 -13.11
CA PRO A 209 -0.14 -1.10 -13.62
C PRO A 209 0.90 -0.02 -13.94
N LEU A 210 0.63 0.80 -14.96
CA LEU A 210 1.47 1.94 -15.32
C LEU A 210 1.53 2.96 -14.17
N ARG A 211 0.41 3.17 -13.51
CA ARG A 211 0.28 4.01 -12.31
C ARG A 211 -0.62 3.31 -11.30
N THR A 212 -0.29 3.46 -10.03
CA THR A 212 -1.15 3.02 -8.92
C THR A 212 -1.77 4.23 -8.25
N ILE A 213 -2.93 4.06 -7.63
CA ILE A 213 -3.53 5.11 -6.79
C ILE A 213 -2.54 5.54 -5.70
N GLN A 214 -1.81 4.60 -5.12
CA GLN A 214 -0.78 4.86 -4.13
C GLN A 214 0.32 5.80 -4.64
N SER A 215 0.70 5.73 -5.92
CA SER A 215 1.69 6.65 -6.50
C SER A 215 1.19 8.09 -6.64
N SER A 216 -0.13 8.30 -6.55
CA SER A 216 -0.79 9.60 -6.62
C SER A 216 -1.23 10.13 -5.24
N LEU A 217 -1.27 9.26 -4.22
CA LEU A 217 -1.59 9.62 -2.85
C LEU A 217 -0.32 9.84 -2.05
N ARG A 218 -0.31 10.87 -1.20
CA ARG A 218 0.76 11.04 -0.22
C ARG A 218 0.69 9.93 0.83
N SER A 219 1.84 9.39 1.17
CA SER A 219 1.98 8.50 2.33
C SER A 219 2.00 9.34 3.61
N VAL A 220 1.48 8.78 4.70
CA VAL A 220 1.61 9.38 6.05
C VAL A 220 3.09 9.56 6.45
N LYS A 221 3.99 8.81 5.82
CA LYS A 221 5.45 8.88 6.03
C LYS A 221 6.15 9.88 5.12
N ASP A 222 5.44 10.50 4.17
CA ASP A 222 6.04 11.53 3.32
C ASP A 222 6.30 12.78 4.16
N PRO A 223 7.47 13.40 4.04
CA PRO A 223 7.78 14.61 4.80
C PRO A 223 6.74 15.70 4.51
N ILE A 224 6.20 16.26 5.57
CA ILE A 224 5.15 17.30 5.53
C ILE A 224 5.71 18.64 5.04
N PHE A 225 7.04 18.79 5.03
CA PHE A 225 7.70 20.03 4.67
C PHE A 225 7.64 20.29 3.16
N PRO A 226 6.99 21.37 2.71
CA PRO A 226 6.75 21.64 1.30
C PRO A 226 8.05 21.86 0.48
N ASN A 227 9.16 22.25 1.11
CA ASN A 227 10.40 22.64 0.44
C ASN A 227 11.54 21.60 0.48
N TYR A 228 11.28 20.39 1.01
CA TYR A 228 12.26 19.31 1.02
C TYR A 228 11.99 18.34 -0.14
N GLY A 229 12.90 18.26 -1.08
CA GLY A 229 12.86 17.29 -2.18
C GLY A 229 13.29 17.91 -3.51
N LYS A 230 13.58 17.01 -4.45
CA LYS A 230 13.92 17.33 -5.84
C LYS A 230 12.65 17.69 -6.61
N GLY A 231 12.74 18.61 -7.54
CA GLY A 231 11.56 18.97 -8.32
C GLY A 231 11.73 20.20 -9.20
N VAL A 232 10.58 20.75 -9.59
CA VAL A 232 10.46 22.00 -10.35
C VAL A 232 9.75 23.02 -9.49
N ASN A 233 10.30 24.20 -9.38
CA ASN A 233 9.78 25.33 -8.61
C ASN A 233 9.58 26.56 -9.50
N LEU A 234 8.73 27.46 -9.02
CA LEU A 234 8.44 28.75 -9.63
C LEU A 234 8.80 29.83 -8.63
N ILE A 235 9.62 30.77 -9.04
CA ILE A 235 10.04 31.93 -8.24
C ILE A 235 9.38 33.18 -8.83
N PRO A 236 8.54 33.91 -8.08
CA PRO A 236 7.88 35.11 -8.58
C PRO A 236 8.80 36.34 -8.55
N CYS A 237 8.52 37.27 -9.44
CA CYS A 237 9.15 38.60 -9.51
C CYS A 237 8.10 39.72 -9.35
N SER A 238 8.52 40.90 -8.91
CA SER A 238 7.66 42.08 -8.78
C SER A 238 7.04 42.57 -10.11
N CYS A 239 7.54 42.10 -11.25
CA CYS A 239 6.96 42.33 -12.58
C CYS A 239 5.96 41.27 -13.02
N GLU A 240 5.50 40.38 -12.10
CA GLU A 240 4.60 39.27 -12.36
C GLU A 240 5.16 38.20 -13.31
N THR A 241 6.39 38.35 -13.81
CA THR A 241 7.04 37.36 -14.66
C THR A 241 7.77 36.33 -13.82
N PRO A 242 7.38 35.04 -13.86
CA PRO A 242 7.99 34.00 -13.04
C PRO A 242 9.30 33.48 -13.63
N TYR A 243 10.14 32.95 -12.76
CA TYR A 243 11.28 32.11 -13.12
C TYR A 243 10.97 30.67 -12.76
N ILE A 244 11.25 29.73 -13.66
CA ILE A 244 11.00 28.31 -13.49
C ILE A 244 12.36 27.60 -13.42
N ASP A 245 12.56 26.77 -12.37
CA ASP A 245 13.83 26.09 -12.15
C ASP A 245 13.64 24.65 -11.75
N GLU A 246 14.49 23.76 -12.27
CA GLU A 246 14.54 22.37 -11.81
C GLU A 246 15.74 22.13 -10.89
N THR A 247 15.57 21.31 -9.90
CA THR A 247 16.65 20.95 -9.01
C THR A 247 16.71 19.46 -8.69
N GLY A 248 17.91 18.89 -8.78
CA GLY A 248 18.24 17.57 -8.24
C GLY A 248 18.57 17.58 -6.74
N ARG A 249 18.62 18.78 -6.13
CA ARG A 249 18.81 19.01 -4.69
C ARG A 249 17.48 19.31 -4.03
N SER A 250 17.48 19.65 -2.73
CA SER A 250 16.28 20.21 -2.13
C SER A 250 15.97 21.59 -2.69
N ILE A 251 14.69 21.91 -2.88
CA ILE A 251 14.25 23.22 -3.36
C ILE A 251 14.73 24.34 -2.40
N SER A 252 14.70 24.07 -1.10
CA SER A 252 15.22 24.99 -0.10
C SER A 252 16.71 25.31 -0.32
N GLN A 253 17.54 24.31 -0.59
CA GLN A 253 18.96 24.52 -0.89
C GLN A 253 19.16 25.30 -2.19
N ARG A 254 18.34 25.01 -3.21
CA ARG A 254 18.40 25.73 -4.49
C ARG A 254 17.99 27.20 -4.35
N ASN A 255 16.96 27.47 -3.55
CA ASN A 255 16.56 28.86 -3.24
C ASN A 255 17.67 29.63 -2.51
N HIS A 256 18.43 28.98 -1.62
CA HIS A 256 19.61 29.61 -1.01
C HIS A 256 20.71 29.95 -2.04
N GLU A 257 20.92 29.07 -3.03
CA GLU A 257 21.86 29.34 -4.14
C GLU A 257 21.42 30.55 -4.95
N HIS A 258 20.14 30.65 -5.32
CA HIS A 258 19.59 31.82 -6.01
C HIS A 258 19.68 33.09 -5.19
N ALA A 259 19.43 33.03 -3.88
CA ALA A 259 19.62 34.20 -2.99
C ALA A 259 21.07 34.65 -2.94
N ALA A 260 22.02 33.73 -2.93
CA ALA A 260 23.45 34.04 -2.99
C ALA A 260 23.85 34.64 -4.34
N ASP A 261 23.29 34.12 -5.45
CA ASP A 261 23.57 34.69 -6.79
C ASP A 261 23.04 36.12 -6.93
N LEU A 262 21.88 36.42 -6.40
CA LEU A 262 21.33 37.79 -6.33
C LEU A 262 22.20 38.69 -5.45
N LYS A 263 22.58 38.24 -4.25
CA LYS A 263 23.42 39.03 -3.32
C LYS A 263 24.78 39.37 -3.91
N HIS A 264 25.37 38.48 -4.70
CA HIS A 264 26.69 38.66 -5.29
C HIS A 264 26.64 39.17 -6.75
N ASN A 265 25.49 39.59 -7.26
CA ASN A 265 25.26 40.08 -8.62
C ASN A 265 25.88 39.18 -9.71
N ARG A 266 25.64 37.86 -9.61
CA ARG A 266 26.17 36.86 -10.57
C ARG A 266 25.36 36.83 -11.86
N SER A 267 25.19 37.95 -12.54
CA SER A 267 24.33 38.08 -13.74
C SER A 267 24.76 37.20 -14.92
N ARG A 268 26.05 36.83 -15.03
CA ARG A 268 26.51 35.93 -16.09
C ARG A 268 25.98 34.48 -15.95
N SER A 269 25.83 34.02 -14.74
CA SER A 269 25.47 32.64 -14.45
C SER A 269 23.98 32.43 -14.00
N SER A 270 23.31 33.52 -13.62
CA SER A 270 21.96 33.49 -13.10
C SER A 270 21.04 34.44 -13.84
N ALA A 271 19.98 33.90 -14.45
CA ALA A 271 18.95 34.70 -15.14
C ALA A 271 18.19 35.61 -14.15
N LEU A 272 18.00 35.18 -12.92
CA LEU A 272 17.39 35.99 -11.85
C LEU A 272 18.26 37.18 -11.49
N ALA A 273 19.58 36.99 -11.33
CA ALA A 273 20.51 38.05 -11.02
C ALA A 273 20.62 39.05 -12.19
N GLU A 274 20.67 38.58 -13.42
CA GLU A 274 20.65 39.40 -14.63
C GLU A 274 19.39 40.26 -14.72
N HIS A 275 18.21 39.66 -14.50
CA HIS A 275 16.95 40.39 -14.51
C HIS A 275 16.91 41.45 -13.41
N ALA A 276 17.28 41.10 -12.17
CA ALA A 276 17.31 42.06 -11.06
C ALA A 276 18.29 43.21 -11.27
N GLU A 277 19.48 42.94 -11.87
CA GLU A 277 20.48 43.95 -12.17
C GLU A 277 19.97 44.92 -13.24
N ARG A 278 19.37 44.40 -14.32
CA ARG A 278 18.92 45.21 -15.47
C ARG A 278 17.67 46.04 -15.17
N THR A 279 16.69 45.45 -14.44
CA THR A 279 15.38 46.04 -14.25
C THR A 279 15.16 46.66 -12.87
N LYS A 280 16.03 46.30 -11.90
CA LYS A 280 15.88 46.63 -10.47
C LYS A 280 14.62 46.07 -9.84
N HIS A 281 14.01 45.05 -10.46
CA HIS A 281 12.86 44.37 -9.91
C HIS A 281 13.26 43.50 -8.72
N HIS A 282 12.32 43.33 -7.77
CA HIS A 282 12.50 42.46 -6.61
C HIS A 282 12.11 41.03 -6.94
N ILE A 283 12.97 40.06 -6.60
CA ILE A 283 12.72 38.62 -6.75
C ILE A 283 12.29 38.07 -5.41
N PHE A 284 11.11 37.44 -5.37
CA PHE A 284 10.50 36.89 -4.15
C PHE A 284 10.91 35.41 -3.96
N ILE A 285 12.16 35.14 -3.55
CA ILE A 285 12.68 33.78 -3.38
C ILE A 285 11.93 33.06 -2.25
N GLU A 286 11.51 33.77 -1.21
CA GLU A 286 10.77 33.20 -0.08
C GLU A 286 9.38 32.73 -0.48
N ASP A 287 8.77 33.32 -1.51
CA ASP A 287 7.48 32.97 -2.07
C ASP A 287 7.56 31.90 -3.17
N ALA A 288 8.73 31.27 -3.33
CA ALA A 288 8.92 30.21 -4.31
C ALA A 288 7.93 29.05 -4.11
N LYS A 289 7.22 28.68 -5.17
CA LYS A 289 6.20 27.63 -5.15
C LYS A 289 6.70 26.37 -5.81
N VAL A 290 6.53 25.22 -5.15
CA VAL A 290 6.83 23.91 -5.74
C VAL A 290 5.74 23.55 -6.74
N ILE A 291 6.08 23.46 -8.03
CA ILE A 291 5.14 23.07 -9.10
C ILE A 291 5.02 21.55 -9.19
N ALA A 292 6.15 20.84 -9.15
CA ALA A 292 6.18 19.38 -9.25
C ALA A 292 7.34 18.80 -8.46
N ARG A 293 7.11 17.67 -7.79
CA ARG A 293 8.14 16.88 -7.12
C ARG A 293 8.48 15.67 -8.00
N ILE A 294 9.70 15.57 -8.45
CA ILE A 294 10.15 14.57 -9.40
C ILE A 294 11.59 14.18 -9.08
N ASP A 295 11.80 12.92 -8.73
CA ASP A 295 13.13 12.40 -8.40
C ASP A 295 13.99 12.10 -9.62
N HIS A 296 13.38 11.70 -10.72
CA HIS A 296 14.07 11.28 -11.92
C HIS A 296 14.55 12.49 -12.75
N PHE A 297 15.84 12.54 -13.09
CA PHE A 297 16.48 13.68 -13.79
C PHE A 297 15.78 14.06 -15.10
N HIS A 298 15.59 13.11 -16.02
CA HIS A 298 14.97 13.41 -17.33
C HIS A 298 13.51 13.87 -17.19
N HIS A 299 12.77 13.33 -16.22
CA HIS A 299 11.40 13.75 -15.97
C HIS A 299 11.33 15.17 -15.40
N ARG A 300 12.31 15.59 -14.57
CA ARG A 300 12.39 16.97 -14.08
C ARG A 300 12.68 17.95 -15.22
N LYS A 301 13.68 17.64 -16.05
CA LYS A 301 14.04 18.46 -17.22
C LYS A 301 12.88 18.60 -18.20
N LEU A 302 12.17 17.51 -18.47
CA LEU A 302 10.96 17.56 -19.31
C LEU A 302 9.86 18.39 -18.66
N ARG A 303 9.65 18.26 -17.35
CA ARG A 303 8.64 19.04 -16.65
C ARG A 303 8.98 20.53 -16.60
N GLU A 304 10.23 20.90 -16.38
CA GLU A 304 10.70 22.28 -16.47
C GLU A 304 10.39 22.86 -17.86
N ALA A 305 10.77 22.17 -18.95
CA ALA A 305 10.50 22.60 -20.31
C ALA A 305 8.99 22.76 -20.59
N LEU A 306 8.15 21.86 -20.11
CA LEU A 306 6.69 21.96 -20.23
C LEU A 306 6.13 23.16 -19.46
N GLU A 307 6.64 23.44 -18.26
CA GLU A 307 6.19 24.59 -17.45
C GLU A 307 6.64 25.93 -18.03
N ILE A 308 7.83 25.98 -18.67
CA ILE A 308 8.32 27.15 -19.42
C ILE A 308 7.42 27.39 -20.63
N GLU A 309 7.11 26.36 -21.41
CA GLU A 309 6.24 26.48 -22.59
C GLU A 309 4.82 26.91 -22.23
N ASN A 310 4.27 26.42 -21.13
CA ASN A 310 2.95 26.83 -20.63
C ASN A 310 2.89 28.29 -20.14
N ARG A 311 4.06 28.95 -19.96
CA ARG A 311 4.17 30.33 -19.52
C ARG A 311 5.09 31.10 -20.47
N PRO A 312 4.59 31.53 -21.63
CA PRO A 312 5.42 32.14 -22.66
C PRO A 312 6.12 33.44 -22.21
N VAL A 313 5.59 34.08 -21.15
CA VAL A 313 6.26 35.21 -20.50
C VAL A 313 6.91 34.73 -19.22
N ASN A 314 8.20 34.46 -19.25
CA ASN A 314 9.01 33.99 -18.12
C ASN A 314 10.42 34.60 -18.13
N LEU A 315 11.21 34.39 -17.07
CA LEU A 315 12.56 34.89 -16.92
C LEU A 315 13.65 33.87 -17.33
N ASN A 316 13.25 32.72 -17.84
CA ASN A 316 14.20 31.68 -18.23
C ASN A 316 14.96 32.08 -19.49
N ARG A 317 16.23 31.63 -19.57
CA ARG A 317 17.01 31.68 -20.80
C ARG A 317 16.66 30.51 -21.69
N ASP A 318 16.77 30.66 -23.01
CA ASP A 318 16.45 29.62 -23.99
C ASP A 318 17.48 28.47 -24.08
N ASP A 319 18.34 28.35 -23.05
CA ASP A 319 19.46 27.37 -23.01
C ASP A 319 19.06 25.99 -22.51
N GLY A 320 17.75 25.76 -22.20
CA GLY A 320 17.24 24.54 -21.60
C GLY A 320 16.75 23.50 -22.60
N TRP A 321 16.12 22.44 -22.07
CA TRP A 321 15.41 21.50 -22.91
C TRP A 321 14.18 22.16 -23.54
N SER A 322 13.96 21.90 -24.83
CA SER A 322 12.78 22.39 -25.55
C SER A 322 11.75 21.27 -25.79
N VAL A 323 10.49 21.62 -25.76
CA VAL A 323 9.39 20.71 -26.13
C VAL A 323 9.29 20.69 -27.65
N SER A 324 9.21 19.49 -28.24
CA SER A 324 8.99 19.39 -29.68
C SER A 324 7.69 20.07 -30.09
N ARG A 325 7.73 20.84 -31.18
CA ARG A 325 6.58 21.62 -31.71
C ARG A 325 5.33 20.78 -31.95
N CYS A 326 5.45 19.48 -32.18
CA CYS A 326 4.30 18.59 -32.35
C CYS A 326 3.46 18.40 -31.09
N TRP A 327 4.01 18.68 -29.88
CA TRP A 327 3.30 18.57 -28.60
C TRP A 327 2.65 19.86 -28.12
N ILE A 328 3.04 21.01 -28.67
CA ILE A 328 2.54 22.33 -28.28
C ILE A 328 1.01 22.44 -28.36
N PRO A 329 0.33 21.94 -29.44
CA PRO A 329 -1.13 22.00 -29.50
C PRO A 329 -1.83 21.20 -28.39
N ALA A 330 -1.20 20.13 -27.90
CA ALA A 330 -1.76 19.32 -26.81
C ALA A 330 -1.57 19.93 -25.41
N LEU A 331 -0.72 20.96 -25.28
CA LEU A 331 -0.48 21.68 -24.02
C LEU A 331 -1.51 22.83 -23.84
N HIS A 332 -2.05 23.34 -24.92
CA HIS A 332 -2.96 24.48 -24.93
C HIS A 332 -4.43 24.09 -25.23
N SER A 333 -4.72 22.78 -25.34
CA SER A 333 -6.06 22.20 -25.46
C SER A 333 -6.65 21.92 -24.08
#